data_202eb6dfd06574cd6fb8fb75685e4210
#
_entry.id   202eb6dfd06574cd6fb8fb75685e4210
#
_cell.length_a   1.000
_cell.length_b   1.000
_cell.length_c   1.000
_cell.angle_alpha   90.00
_cell.angle_beta   90.00
_cell.angle_gamma   90.00
#
_symmetry.space_group_name_H-M   'P 1'
#
loop_
_entity.id
_entity.type
_entity.pdbx_description
1 polymer ?
#
loop_
_entity_poly.entity_id
_entity_poly.type
_entity_poly.pdbx_seq_one_letter_code
_entity_poly.pdbx_strand_id
1 'polypeptide(L)'
;MIKKTIQIGNPIVRNRSIDIPVSAISTKATQALIKDLVDSMKHNSLIGMAAPQIGKNLNLFVIQLRKTATRKVGSETTELLVFFNPKLSKLSKQQSVLMEGCGSLASAQIFGPVKRPVSLAVSAYNEHGKKFSLKVSG
;
A
#
# COMPACT_ATOMS: atom_id res chain seq x y z
N MET A 1 -10.94 3.87 -11.81
CA MET A 1 -11.76 2.69 -12.27
C MET A 1 -11.39 1.49 -11.38
N ILE A 2 -12.39 0.74 -10.90
CA ILE A 2 -12.15 -0.47 -10.08
C ILE A 2 -11.46 -1.54 -10.92
N LYS A 3 -10.35 -2.08 -10.41
CA LYS A 3 -9.59 -3.17 -11.03
C LYS A 3 -9.73 -4.45 -10.21
N LYS A 4 -9.72 -5.59 -10.89
CA LYS A 4 -9.68 -6.90 -10.24
C LYS A 4 -8.36 -7.05 -9.47
N THR A 5 -8.43 -7.46 -8.21
CA THR A 5 -7.22 -7.71 -7.40
C THR A 5 -6.56 -9.00 -7.87
N ILE A 6 -5.29 -8.88 -8.24
CA ILE A 6 -4.44 -10.01 -8.63
C ILE A 6 -4.19 -10.90 -7.41
N GLN A 7 -4.39 -12.19 -7.58
CA GLN A 7 -4.23 -13.17 -6.51
C GLN A 7 -2.85 -13.84 -6.54
N ILE A 8 -2.45 -14.39 -5.40
CA ILE A 8 -1.24 -15.21 -5.26
C ILE A 8 -1.25 -16.32 -6.33
N GLY A 9 -0.07 -16.65 -6.86
CA GLY A 9 0.10 -17.52 -8.03
C GLY A 9 0.40 -16.74 -9.31
N ASN A 10 -0.07 -15.49 -9.43
CA ASN A 10 0.36 -14.62 -10.52
C ASN A 10 1.76 -14.05 -10.21
N PRO A 11 2.74 -14.16 -11.12
CA PRO A 11 4.13 -13.74 -10.85
C PRO A 11 4.26 -12.25 -10.52
N ILE A 12 3.36 -11.40 -10.99
CA ILE A 12 3.46 -9.95 -10.79
C ILE A 12 3.45 -9.54 -9.31
N VAL A 13 2.77 -10.28 -8.43
CA VAL A 13 2.73 -9.98 -6.99
C VAL A 13 4.02 -10.39 -6.26
N ARG A 14 4.92 -11.12 -6.93
CA ARG A 14 6.22 -11.55 -6.41
C ARG A 14 7.40 -10.87 -7.10
N ASN A 15 7.16 -10.24 -8.24
CA ASN A 15 8.22 -9.53 -8.96
C ASN A 15 8.68 -8.30 -8.17
N ARG A 16 9.97 -7.98 -8.30
CA ARG A 16 10.46 -6.70 -7.81
C ARG A 16 9.83 -5.57 -8.62
N SER A 17 9.15 -4.66 -7.93
CA SER A 17 8.51 -3.50 -8.54
C SER A 17 9.54 -2.51 -9.08
N ILE A 18 9.17 -1.81 -10.15
CA ILE A 18 10.02 -0.84 -10.86
C ILE A 18 9.71 0.56 -10.31
N ASP A 19 10.76 1.32 -10.02
CA ASP A 19 10.62 2.71 -9.60
C ASP A 19 10.04 3.58 -10.72
N ILE A 20 9.19 4.53 -10.36
CA ILE A 20 8.58 5.50 -11.27
C ILE A 20 9.47 6.73 -11.29
N PRO A 21 9.92 7.22 -12.47
CA PRO A 21 10.65 8.48 -12.56
C PRO A 21 9.87 9.62 -11.90
N VAL A 22 10.55 10.47 -11.11
CA VAL A 22 9.89 11.57 -10.38
C VAL A 22 9.14 12.50 -11.34
N SER A 23 9.71 12.75 -12.52
CA SER A 23 9.09 13.55 -13.59
C SER A 23 7.78 12.94 -14.15
N ALA A 24 7.58 11.62 -13.98
CA ALA A 24 6.38 10.93 -14.44
C ALA A 24 5.25 10.91 -13.39
N ILE A 25 5.52 11.29 -12.13
CA ILE A 25 4.54 11.22 -11.04
C ILE A 25 3.31 12.09 -11.35
N SER A 26 3.50 13.31 -11.82
CA SER A 26 2.43 14.26 -12.10
C SER A 26 1.72 14.05 -13.45
N THR A 27 2.11 13.04 -14.22
CA THR A 27 1.46 12.78 -15.52
C THR A 27 0.01 12.29 -15.35
N LYS A 28 -0.84 12.59 -16.31
CA LYS A 28 -2.24 12.14 -16.33
C LYS A 28 -2.37 10.62 -16.16
N ALA A 29 -1.47 9.84 -16.76
CA ALA A 29 -1.45 8.38 -16.67
C ALA A 29 -1.18 7.91 -15.24
N THR A 30 -0.21 8.50 -14.56
CA THR A 30 0.14 8.17 -13.17
C THR A 30 -0.97 8.61 -12.21
N GLN A 31 -1.55 9.79 -12.40
CA GLN A 31 -2.67 10.26 -11.58
C GLN A 31 -3.92 9.36 -11.77
N ALA A 32 -4.19 8.89 -12.98
CA ALA A 32 -5.25 7.90 -13.23
C ALA A 32 -4.97 6.56 -12.51
N LEU A 33 -3.70 6.13 -12.45
CA LEU A 33 -3.31 4.93 -11.72
C LEU A 33 -3.55 5.05 -10.20
N ILE A 34 -3.23 6.21 -9.60
CA ILE A 34 -3.56 6.48 -8.19
C ILE A 34 -5.06 6.34 -7.97
N LYS A 35 -5.88 6.94 -8.84
CA LYS A 35 -7.34 6.83 -8.76
C LYS A 35 -7.80 5.37 -8.85
N ASP A 36 -7.26 4.59 -9.78
CA ASP A 36 -7.58 3.17 -9.92
C ASP A 36 -7.22 2.38 -8.64
N LEU A 37 -6.07 2.67 -8.01
CA LEU A 37 -5.66 2.06 -6.74
C LEU A 37 -6.64 2.40 -5.61
N VAL A 38 -6.98 3.67 -5.47
CA VAL A 38 -7.90 4.14 -4.42
C VAL A 38 -9.30 3.55 -4.60
N ASP A 39 -9.83 3.56 -5.82
CA ASP A 39 -11.14 3.00 -6.13
C ASP A 39 -11.18 1.49 -5.83
N SER A 40 -10.12 0.76 -6.24
CA SER A 40 -10.01 -0.68 -6.00
C SER A 40 -9.81 -1.03 -4.52
N MET A 41 -9.00 -0.25 -3.80
CA MET A 41 -8.79 -0.38 -2.35
C MET A 41 -10.11 -0.23 -1.59
N LYS A 42 -10.88 0.81 -1.91
CA LYS A 42 -12.17 1.10 -1.26
C LYS A 42 -13.20 0.02 -1.58
N HIS A 43 -13.30 -0.39 -2.84
CA HIS A 43 -14.22 -1.44 -3.28
C HIS A 43 -13.98 -2.78 -2.55
N ASN A 44 -12.73 -3.15 -2.36
CA ASN A 44 -12.35 -4.40 -1.67
C ASN A 44 -12.29 -4.27 -0.14
N SER A 45 -12.78 -3.17 0.43
CA SER A 45 -12.76 -2.91 1.88
C SER A 45 -11.36 -3.00 2.51
N LEU A 46 -10.32 -2.65 1.75
CA LEU A 46 -8.93 -2.62 2.19
C LEU A 46 -8.55 -1.22 2.70
N ILE A 47 -7.49 -1.13 3.49
CA ILE A 47 -6.92 0.12 4.00
C ILE A 47 -5.66 0.53 3.25
N GLY A 48 -5.11 -0.35 2.42
CA GLY A 48 -3.95 -0.11 1.56
C GLY A 48 -3.98 -0.99 0.33
N MET A 49 -3.38 -0.52 -0.75
CA MET A 49 -3.26 -1.26 -2.01
C MET A 49 -2.02 -0.84 -2.77
N ALA A 50 -1.24 -1.82 -3.21
CA ALA A 50 -0.05 -1.61 -4.03
C ALA A 50 -0.33 -1.84 -5.51
N ALA A 51 0.43 -1.17 -6.39
CA ALA A 51 0.25 -1.25 -7.83
C ALA A 51 0.33 -2.69 -8.40
N PRO A 52 1.21 -3.59 -7.91
CA PRO A 52 1.19 -4.98 -8.34
C PRO A 52 -0.12 -5.71 -8.09
N GLN A 53 -0.88 -5.32 -7.05
CA GLN A 53 -2.18 -5.93 -6.74
C GLN A 53 -3.26 -5.61 -7.79
N ILE A 54 -3.05 -4.61 -8.64
CA ILE A 54 -3.94 -4.29 -9.77
C ILE A 54 -3.24 -4.50 -11.13
N GLY A 55 -2.19 -5.33 -11.16
CA GLY A 55 -1.51 -5.74 -12.37
C GLY A 55 -0.50 -4.74 -12.93
N LYS A 56 0.02 -3.82 -12.11
CA LYS A 56 1.05 -2.85 -12.49
C LYS A 56 2.32 -3.07 -11.69
N ASN A 57 3.39 -3.54 -12.33
CA ASN A 57 4.67 -3.81 -11.65
C ASN A 57 5.45 -2.53 -11.34
N LEU A 58 4.82 -1.61 -10.60
CA LEU A 58 5.37 -0.29 -10.24
C LEU A 58 5.51 -0.16 -8.72
N ASN A 59 6.56 0.54 -8.29
CA ASN A 59 6.85 0.78 -6.87
C ASN A 59 5.99 1.94 -6.34
N LEU A 60 4.71 1.65 -6.16
CA LEU A 60 3.67 2.59 -5.74
C LEU A 60 2.65 1.86 -4.87
N PHE A 61 2.29 2.46 -3.75
CA PHE A 61 1.10 2.05 -2.99
C PHE A 61 0.35 3.25 -2.42
N VAL A 62 -0.89 3.02 -2.06
CA VAL A 62 -1.75 3.96 -1.36
C VAL A 62 -2.21 3.35 -0.04
N ILE A 63 -2.42 4.20 0.98
CA ILE A 63 -2.97 3.80 2.28
C ILE A 63 -3.93 4.87 2.80
N GLN A 64 -5.02 4.41 3.40
CA GLN A 64 -5.96 5.24 4.12
C GLN A 64 -6.53 4.44 5.29
N LEU A 65 -6.18 4.80 6.52
CA LEU A 65 -6.80 4.18 7.69
C LEU A 65 -8.25 4.63 7.75
N ARG A 66 -9.14 3.67 7.70
CA ARG A 66 -10.59 3.88 7.70
C ARG A 66 -11.30 2.67 8.28
N LYS A 67 -12.51 2.87 8.74
CA LYS A 67 -13.38 1.76 9.13
C LYS A 67 -13.69 0.89 7.91
N THR A 68 -13.57 -0.41 8.05
CA THR A 68 -13.94 -1.39 7.01
C THR A 68 -14.85 -2.46 7.62
N ALA A 69 -15.38 -3.36 6.79
CA ALA A 69 -16.23 -4.47 7.27
C ALA A 69 -15.53 -5.34 8.34
N THR A 70 -14.19 -5.50 8.23
CA THR A 70 -13.40 -6.37 9.12
C THR A 70 -12.54 -5.60 10.12
N ARG A 71 -12.40 -4.28 9.98
CA ARG A 71 -11.56 -3.44 10.84
C ARG A 71 -12.37 -2.41 11.57
N LYS A 72 -12.45 -2.57 12.88
CA LYS A 72 -12.93 -1.56 13.82
C LYS A 72 -11.74 -0.69 14.22
N VAL A 73 -11.41 0.30 13.43
CA VAL A 73 -10.49 1.37 13.85
C VAL A 73 -11.33 2.49 14.43
N GLY A 74 -10.77 3.27 15.36
CA GLY A 74 -11.44 4.42 15.95
C GLY A 74 -12.14 5.31 14.90
N SER A 75 -13.01 6.18 15.31
CA SER A 75 -14.03 6.85 14.51
C SER A 75 -13.52 7.70 13.34
N GLU A 76 -12.22 7.93 13.20
CA GLU A 76 -11.67 8.88 12.22
C GLU A 76 -11.02 8.17 11.04
N THR A 77 -11.48 8.52 9.83
CA THR A 77 -10.78 8.21 8.59
C THR A 77 -9.61 9.17 8.44
N THR A 78 -8.39 8.64 8.28
CA THR A 78 -7.21 9.47 8.03
C THR A 78 -7.18 9.99 6.60
N GLU A 79 -6.29 10.95 6.35
CA GLU A 79 -5.98 11.36 4.98
C GLU A 79 -5.44 10.19 4.16
N LEU A 80 -5.69 10.25 2.85
CA LEU A 80 -5.09 9.34 1.89
C LEU A 80 -3.61 9.68 1.74
N LEU A 81 -2.76 8.69 1.92
CA LEU A 81 -1.32 8.82 1.67
C LEU A 81 -0.92 8.00 0.45
N VAL A 82 -0.11 8.60 -0.40
CA VAL A 82 0.42 7.99 -1.63
C VAL A 82 1.95 7.90 -1.51
N PHE A 83 2.49 6.71 -1.77
CA PHE A 83 3.91 6.44 -1.63
C PHE A 83 4.49 5.97 -2.96
N PHE A 84 5.24 6.84 -3.63
CA PHE A 84 6.05 6.49 -4.79
C PHE A 84 7.48 6.15 -4.38
N ASN A 85 8.00 5.06 -4.90
CA ASN A 85 9.37 4.59 -4.69
C ASN A 85 9.76 4.54 -3.21
N PRO A 86 8.93 3.92 -2.33
CA PRO A 86 9.18 3.89 -0.90
C PRO A 86 10.47 3.14 -0.56
N LYS A 87 11.21 3.68 0.41
CA LYS A 87 12.40 3.07 0.99
C LYS A 87 12.25 3.01 2.51
N LEU A 88 12.46 1.82 3.07
CA LEU A 88 12.41 1.60 4.51
C LEU A 88 13.80 1.76 5.11
N SER A 89 13.88 2.35 6.29
CA SER A 89 15.10 2.53 7.06
C SER A 89 14.81 2.56 8.56
N LYS A 90 15.86 2.55 9.38
CA LYS A 90 15.77 2.65 10.84
C LYS A 90 14.78 1.65 11.45
N LEU A 91 14.79 0.41 10.96
CA LEU A 91 13.95 -0.66 11.48
C LEU A 91 14.37 -0.95 12.94
N SER A 92 13.40 -0.98 13.85
CA SER A 92 13.67 -1.36 15.24
C SER A 92 14.10 -2.82 15.36
N LYS A 93 14.99 -3.10 16.32
CA LYS A 93 15.33 -4.49 16.68
C LYS A 93 14.15 -5.20 17.36
N GLN A 94 13.37 -4.44 18.13
CA GLN A 94 12.13 -4.94 18.74
C GLN A 94 11.11 -5.25 17.65
N GLN A 95 10.45 -6.41 17.77
CA GLN A 95 9.47 -6.89 16.82
C GLN A 95 8.17 -7.27 17.51
N SER A 96 7.07 -7.18 16.79
CA SER A 96 5.75 -7.67 17.19
C SER A 96 5.21 -8.65 16.16
N VAL A 97 4.32 -9.52 16.59
CA VAL A 97 3.59 -10.45 15.71
C VAL A 97 2.14 -10.05 15.70
N LEU A 98 1.63 -9.74 14.52
CA LEU A 98 0.25 -9.36 14.31
C LEU A 98 -0.39 -10.29 13.27
N MET A 99 -1.69 -10.52 13.40
CA MET A 99 -2.47 -11.24 12.38
C MET A 99 -2.74 -10.28 11.22
N GLU A 100 -2.21 -10.59 10.06
CA GLU A 100 -2.37 -9.77 8.86
C GLU A 100 -3.05 -10.55 7.73
N GLY A 101 -3.89 -9.87 6.97
CA GLY A 101 -4.49 -10.34 5.73
C GLY A 101 -4.00 -9.51 4.54
N CYS A 102 -4.14 -10.05 3.35
CA CYS A 102 -3.78 -9.37 2.12
C CYS A 102 -4.87 -9.57 1.06
N GLY A 103 -5.24 -8.50 0.35
CA GLY A 103 -6.20 -8.57 -0.74
C GLY A 103 -5.84 -9.56 -1.85
N SER A 104 -4.55 -9.90 -1.98
CA SER A 104 -4.05 -10.91 -2.93
C SER A 104 -4.04 -12.35 -2.38
N LEU A 105 -4.53 -12.55 -1.16
CA LEU A 105 -4.71 -13.86 -0.52
C LEU A 105 -6.21 -14.14 -0.32
N ALA A 106 -6.78 -14.93 -1.22
CA ALA A 106 -8.22 -15.28 -1.22
C ALA A 106 -9.11 -14.05 -0.94
N SER A 107 -8.83 -12.91 -1.60
CA SER A 107 -9.57 -11.64 -1.44
C SER A 107 -9.64 -11.16 0.02
N ALA A 108 -8.51 -11.26 0.74
CA ALA A 108 -8.37 -10.91 2.15
C ALA A 108 -9.17 -11.80 3.13
N GLN A 109 -9.49 -13.02 2.75
CA GLN A 109 -10.16 -14.00 3.63
C GLN A 109 -9.16 -14.85 4.44
N ILE A 110 -7.88 -14.83 4.08
CA ILE A 110 -6.82 -15.57 4.77
C ILE A 110 -5.98 -14.59 5.59
N PHE A 111 -5.82 -14.90 6.87
CA PHE A 111 -4.99 -14.16 7.82
C PHE A 111 -3.91 -15.08 8.38
N GLY A 112 -2.74 -14.54 8.64
CA GLY A 112 -1.65 -15.27 9.24
C GLY A 112 -0.80 -14.38 10.15
N PRO A 113 0.01 -14.97 11.05
CA PRO A 113 0.91 -14.24 11.91
C PRO A 113 2.07 -13.67 11.08
N VAL A 114 2.29 -12.37 11.18
CA VAL A 114 3.39 -11.67 10.50
C VAL A 114 4.23 -10.94 11.53
N LYS A 115 5.54 -11.22 11.52
CA LYS A 115 6.52 -10.59 12.39
C LYS A 115 7.03 -9.30 11.76
N ARG A 116 6.90 -8.18 12.50
CA ARG A 116 7.28 -6.86 12.01
C ARG A 116 8.09 -6.07 13.04
N PRO A 117 9.02 -5.18 12.59
CA PRO A 117 9.61 -4.18 13.47
C PRO A 117 8.51 -3.33 14.11
N VAL A 118 8.66 -3.01 15.40
CA VAL A 118 7.70 -2.15 16.12
C VAL A 118 7.72 -0.71 15.57
N SER A 119 8.86 -0.26 15.05
CA SER A 119 8.98 1.04 14.42
C SER A 119 9.97 1.03 13.27
N LEU A 120 9.78 1.93 12.33
CA LEU A 120 10.67 2.15 11.21
C LEU A 120 10.52 3.59 10.68
N ALA A 121 11.40 3.99 9.78
CA ALA A 121 11.22 5.18 8.96
C ALA A 121 10.97 4.78 7.51
N VAL A 122 10.06 5.47 6.84
CA VAL A 122 9.81 5.36 5.41
C VAL A 122 10.09 6.70 4.74
N SER A 123 10.80 6.68 3.62
CA SER A 123 10.95 7.83 2.74
C SER A 123 10.36 7.50 1.38
N ALA A 124 9.66 8.46 0.76
CA ALA A 124 8.98 8.28 -0.51
C ALA A 124 8.76 9.63 -1.20
N TYR A 125 8.13 9.61 -2.38
CA TYR A 125 7.56 10.81 -3.01
C TYR A 125 6.04 10.72 -2.93
N ASN A 126 5.38 11.86 -2.73
CA ASN A 126 3.92 11.96 -2.75
C ASN A 126 3.38 12.11 -4.19
N GLU A 127 2.07 12.25 -4.33
CA GLU A 127 1.37 12.41 -5.61
C GLU A 127 1.74 13.68 -6.39
N HIS A 128 2.42 14.63 -5.74
CA HIS A 128 2.95 15.84 -6.35
C HIS A 128 4.45 15.75 -6.68
N GLY A 129 5.09 14.58 -6.52
CA GLY A 129 6.51 14.38 -6.72
C GLY A 129 7.40 14.99 -5.63
N LYS A 130 6.82 15.44 -4.51
CA LYS A 130 7.56 15.97 -3.36
C LYS A 130 8.04 14.86 -2.45
N LYS A 131 9.33 14.85 -2.15
CA LYS A 131 9.92 13.89 -1.22
C LYS A 131 9.49 14.17 0.22
N PHE A 132 9.18 13.10 0.95
CA PHE A 132 8.86 13.15 2.37
C PHE A 132 9.40 11.94 3.13
N SER A 133 9.42 12.04 4.45
CA SER A 133 9.80 10.93 5.34
C SER A 133 8.87 10.91 6.55
N LEU A 134 8.50 9.70 6.96
CA LEU A 134 7.66 9.46 8.13
C LEU A 134 8.34 8.46 9.06
N LYS A 135 8.24 8.68 10.37
CA LYS A 135 8.45 7.63 11.37
C LYS A 135 7.11 7.00 11.65
N VAL A 136 7.06 5.68 11.64
CA VAL A 136 5.84 4.91 11.90
C VAL A 136 6.12 3.89 13.00
N SER A 137 5.10 3.68 13.84
CA SER A 137 5.11 2.70 14.92
C SER A 137 3.71 2.12 15.10
N GLY A 138 3.61 0.91 15.60
CA GLY A 138 2.33 0.24 15.84
C GLY A 138 2.49 -1.24 16.04
#